data_e19beac3f16f5e40049765b006ac930b
#
_entry.id   e19beac3f16f5e40049765b006ac930b
#
_cell.length_a   1.000
_cell.length_b   1.000
_cell.length_c   1.000
_cell.angle_alpha   90.00
_cell.angle_beta   90.00
_cell.angle_gamma   90.00
#
_symmetry.space_group_name_H-M   'P 1'
#
loop_
_entity.id
_entity.type
_entity.pdbx_description
1 polymer ?
#
loop_
_entity_poly.entity_id
_entity_poly.type
_entity_poly.pdbx_seq_one_letter_code
_entity_poly.pdbx_strand_id
1 'polypeptide(L)'
;PRYGMGKRLGAADVDKWALYVIGQYCDQSVPDGFGGTEPRITCNAYLTTQRKAWDVLSDFCSAMRCMPVWNGQTLTFVQDRPSDKVWTYNRSNVVMPDDGAPFRYSFSALKDRHNAVEVNWTDPDNGWETATELVEDTQAIARYGRNVTKMDAFG
;
A
#
# COMPACT_ATOMS: atom_id res chain seq x y z
N PRO A 1 -7.64 16.97 -20.93
CA PRO A 1 -6.94 15.97 -21.73
C PRO A 1 -7.87 15.29 -22.73
N ARG A 2 -7.34 14.94 -23.91
CA ARG A 2 -8.12 14.34 -25.01
C ARG A 2 -8.53 12.89 -24.69
N TYR A 3 -7.77 12.24 -23.83
CA TYR A 3 -7.95 10.86 -23.37
C TYR A 3 -7.75 10.77 -21.86
N GLY A 4 -8.19 9.67 -21.25
CA GLY A 4 -7.99 9.39 -19.85
C GLY A 4 -9.20 9.73 -18.96
N MET A 5 -9.02 9.54 -17.65
CA MET A 5 -10.07 9.71 -16.62
C MET A 5 -10.56 11.17 -16.54
N GLY A 6 -9.71 12.15 -16.83
CA GLY A 6 -10.04 13.57 -16.76
C GLY A 6 -11.15 14.04 -17.72
N LYS A 7 -11.64 13.17 -18.60
CA LYS A 7 -12.86 13.42 -19.40
C LYS A 7 -14.15 13.09 -18.64
N ARG A 8 -14.07 12.21 -17.64
CA ARG A 8 -15.22 11.66 -16.92
C ARG A 8 -15.25 12.08 -15.46
N LEU A 9 -14.08 12.36 -14.89
CA LEU A 9 -13.91 12.80 -13.51
C LEU A 9 -13.30 14.21 -13.52
N GLY A 10 -14.01 15.17 -12.97
CA GLY A 10 -13.50 16.52 -12.71
C GLY A 10 -12.72 16.58 -11.39
N ALA A 11 -12.12 17.73 -11.10
CA ALA A 11 -11.42 17.93 -9.85
C ALA A 11 -12.35 17.84 -8.61
N ALA A 12 -13.64 18.13 -8.79
CA ALA A 12 -14.64 18.01 -7.73
C ALA A 12 -15.02 16.56 -7.41
N ASP A 13 -14.78 15.65 -8.37
CA ASP A 13 -15.10 14.21 -8.20
C ASP A 13 -13.96 13.44 -7.52
N VAL A 14 -12.90 14.12 -7.08
CA VAL A 14 -11.74 13.52 -6.41
C VAL A 14 -11.58 14.13 -5.03
N ASP A 15 -11.47 13.27 -4.02
CA ASP A 15 -11.19 13.67 -2.65
C ASP A 15 -9.73 14.10 -2.47
N LYS A 16 -9.48 15.38 -2.76
CA LYS A 16 -8.14 15.96 -2.63
C LYS A 16 -7.61 15.99 -1.19
N TRP A 17 -8.50 15.99 -0.20
CA TRP A 17 -8.09 16.03 1.20
C TRP A 17 -7.58 14.69 1.69
N ALA A 18 -8.19 13.58 1.23
CA ALA A 18 -7.65 12.25 1.47
C ALA A 18 -6.23 12.13 0.86
N LEU A 19 -6.05 12.57 -0.39
CA LEU A 19 -4.73 12.58 -1.04
C LEU A 19 -3.72 13.48 -0.32
N TYR A 20 -4.16 14.64 0.17
CA TYR A 20 -3.28 15.56 0.92
C TYR A 20 -2.74 14.89 2.19
N VAL A 21 -3.59 14.22 2.96
CA VAL A 21 -3.18 13.48 4.18
C VAL A 21 -2.23 12.33 3.85
N ILE A 22 -2.48 11.62 2.74
CA ILE A 22 -1.58 10.57 2.24
C ILE A 22 -0.23 11.17 1.84
N GLY A 23 -0.23 12.28 1.09
CA GLY A 23 0.99 13.00 0.70
C GLY A 23 1.82 13.42 1.91
N GLN A 24 1.20 14.01 2.93
CA GLN A 24 1.90 14.36 4.18
C GLN A 24 2.54 13.14 4.86
N TYR A 25 1.89 11.98 4.80
CA TYR A 25 2.48 10.75 5.34
C TYR A 25 3.66 10.26 4.50
N CYS A 26 3.57 10.34 3.18
CA CYS A 26 4.66 9.97 2.26
C CYS A 26 5.89 10.88 2.44
N ASP A 27 5.68 12.16 2.70
CA ASP A 27 6.74 13.17 2.87
C ASP A 27 7.43 13.13 4.26
N GLN A 28 6.94 12.29 5.18
CA GLN A 28 7.58 12.17 6.49
C GLN A 28 9.01 11.65 6.36
N SER A 29 9.96 12.35 6.94
CA SER A 29 11.35 11.91 6.99
C SER A 29 11.50 10.65 7.82
N VAL A 30 12.17 9.66 7.26
CA VAL A 30 12.54 8.40 7.92
C VAL A 30 14.04 8.19 7.80
N PRO A 31 14.69 7.42 8.70
CA PRO A 31 16.09 7.05 8.53
C PRO A 31 16.30 6.27 7.23
N ASP A 32 17.34 6.62 6.48
CA ASP A 32 17.73 5.95 5.21
C ASP A 32 18.58 4.69 5.42
N GLY A 33 18.89 4.33 6.67
CA GLY A 33 19.77 3.21 7.01
C GLY A 33 21.27 3.50 6.95
N PHE A 34 21.66 4.63 6.37
CA PHE A 34 23.07 5.05 6.21
C PHE A 34 23.47 6.22 7.12
N GLY A 35 22.59 6.64 8.01
CA GLY A 35 22.80 7.74 8.97
C GLY A 35 22.23 9.08 8.54
N GLY A 36 21.57 9.14 7.39
CA GLY A 36 20.78 10.26 6.89
C GLY A 36 19.28 10.07 7.07
N THR A 37 18.51 10.85 6.33
CA THR A 37 17.05 10.76 6.29
C THR A 37 16.54 10.95 4.87
N GLU A 38 15.47 10.26 4.53
CA GLU A 38 14.77 10.35 3.26
C GLU A 38 13.25 10.46 3.46
N PRO A 39 12.47 10.90 2.46
CA PRO A 39 11.01 10.80 2.51
C PRO A 39 10.59 9.33 2.63
N ARG A 40 9.57 9.06 3.43
CA ARG A 40 9.06 7.70 3.69
C ARG A 40 8.70 6.92 2.43
N ILE A 41 8.14 7.61 1.44
CA ILE A 41 7.72 7.02 0.16
C ILE A 41 8.02 8.03 -0.93
N THR A 42 8.80 7.62 -1.92
CA THR A 42 9.03 8.36 -3.16
C THR A 42 8.58 7.50 -4.35
N CYS A 43 8.23 8.14 -5.44
CA CYS A 43 7.87 7.47 -6.68
C CYS A 43 8.32 8.31 -7.88
N ASN A 44 9.20 7.76 -8.72
CA ASN A 44 9.76 8.40 -9.90
C ASN A 44 9.36 7.64 -11.17
N ALA A 45 8.07 7.39 -11.36
CA ALA A 45 7.57 6.61 -12.48
C ALA A 45 7.50 7.41 -13.79
N TYR A 46 7.96 6.82 -14.88
CA TYR A 46 7.82 7.34 -16.23
C TYR A 46 6.97 6.41 -17.09
N LEU A 47 5.81 6.90 -17.53
CA LEU A 47 4.84 6.13 -18.32
C LEU A 47 5.15 6.26 -19.81
N THR A 48 5.70 5.23 -20.42
CA THR A 48 6.07 5.18 -21.83
C THR A 48 5.00 4.55 -22.73
N THR A 49 4.09 3.75 -22.16
CA THR A 49 3.10 2.97 -22.90
C THR A 49 1.67 3.36 -22.52
N GLN A 50 0.76 3.25 -23.49
CA GLN A 50 -0.65 3.45 -23.22
C GLN A 50 -1.21 2.25 -22.43
N ARG A 51 -1.79 2.53 -21.27
CA ARG A 51 -2.41 1.55 -20.37
C ARG A 51 -3.81 2.02 -19.96
N LYS A 52 -4.61 1.12 -19.39
CA LYS A 52 -5.89 1.52 -18.79
C LYS A 52 -5.63 2.49 -17.63
N ALA A 53 -6.41 3.56 -17.57
CA ALA A 53 -6.23 4.59 -16.54
C ALA A 53 -6.38 4.03 -15.12
N TRP A 54 -7.25 3.03 -14.92
CA TRP A 54 -7.43 2.36 -13.63
C TRP A 54 -6.19 1.57 -13.21
N ASP A 55 -5.53 0.87 -14.14
CA ASP A 55 -4.33 0.10 -13.84
C ASP A 55 -3.18 1.04 -13.42
N VAL A 56 -3.02 2.16 -14.13
CA VAL A 56 -2.04 3.19 -13.78
C VAL A 56 -2.34 3.80 -12.40
N LEU A 57 -3.62 4.10 -12.13
CA LEU A 57 -4.03 4.60 -10.82
C LEU A 57 -3.73 3.60 -9.71
N SER A 58 -3.98 2.31 -9.95
CA SER A 58 -3.70 1.24 -9.01
C SER A 58 -2.21 1.09 -8.71
N ASP A 59 -1.34 1.25 -9.73
CA ASP A 59 0.12 1.22 -9.54
C ASP A 59 0.59 2.36 -8.62
N PHE A 60 0.13 3.61 -8.87
CA PHE A 60 0.44 4.74 -7.98
C PHE A 60 -0.13 4.54 -6.57
N CYS A 61 -1.34 4.02 -6.47
CA CYS A 61 -1.94 3.72 -5.17
C CYS A 61 -1.17 2.63 -4.42
N SER A 62 -0.64 1.64 -5.13
CA SER A 62 0.24 0.62 -4.56
C SER A 62 1.51 1.22 -3.96
N ALA A 63 2.19 2.13 -4.69
CA ALA A 63 3.36 2.84 -4.19
C ALA A 63 3.06 3.63 -2.91
N MET A 64 1.92 4.30 -2.84
CA MET A 64 1.46 5.07 -1.67
C MET A 64 0.81 4.21 -0.56
N ARG A 65 0.77 2.88 -0.71
CA ARG A 65 0.08 1.96 0.20
C ARG A 65 -1.38 2.33 0.42
N CYS A 66 -2.07 2.74 -0.63
CA CYS A 66 -3.48 3.09 -0.56
C CYS A 66 -4.28 2.36 -1.63
N MET A 67 -5.59 2.39 -1.48
CA MET A 67 -6.50 1.90 -2.51
C MET A 67 -7.53 2.97 -2.88
N PRO A 68 -7.85 3.10 -4.17
CA PRO A 68 -8.90 4.01 -4.62
C PRO A 68 -10.27 3.40 -4.35
N VAL A 69 -11.17 4.18 -3.79
CA VAL A 69 -12.55 3.78 -3.46
C VAL A 69 -13.53 4.78 -4.06
N TRP A 70 -14.48 4.29 -4.84
CA TRP A 70 -15.60 5.10 -5.31
C TRP A 70 -16.76 5.02 -4.31
N ASN A 71 -17.12 6.15 -3.69
CA ASN A 71 -18.17 6.21 -2.67
C ASN A 71 -19.59 6.53 -3.23
N GLY A 72 -19.74 6.54 -4.56
CA GLY A 72 -20.97 6.89 -5.25
C GLY A 72 -21.00 8.32 -5.80
N GLN A 73 -20.17 9.22 -5.27
CA GLN A 73 -20.06 10.63 -5.69
C GLN A 73 -18.62 11.03 -5.99
N THR A 74 -17.68 10.63 -5.14
CA THR A 74 -16.26 11.01 -5.26
C THR A 74 -15.36 9.78 -5.23
N LEU A 75 -14.22 9.90 -5.91
CA LEU A 75 -13.10 8.98 -5.80
C LEU A 75 -12.29 9.39 -4.58
N THR A 76 -12.34 8.59 -3.53
CA THR A 76 -11.54 8.75 -2.31
C THR A 76 -10.43 7.70 -2.23
N PHE A 77 -9.54 7.84 -1.26
CA PHE A 77 -8.37 6.98 -1.10
C PHE A 77 -8.24 6.54 0.36
N VAL A 78 -8.06 5.25 0.56
CA VAL A 78 -7.86 4.67 1.89
C VAL A 78 -6.45 4.14 1.99
N GLN A 79 -5.67 4.67 2.93
CA GLN A 79 -4.28 4.28 3.13
C GLN A 79 -4.18 3.15 4.15
N ASP A 80 -3.42 2.10 3.81
CA ASP A 80 -3.08 1.01 4.73
C ASP A 80 -1.91 1.43 5.63
N ARG A 81 -2.24 1.92 6.82
CA ARG A 81 -1.28 2.32 7.85
C ARG A 81 -1.85 2.06 9.25
N PRO A 82 -1.00 1.91 10.27
CA PRO A 82 -1.46 1.86 11.65
C PRO A 82 -2.31 3.08 11.99
N SER A 83 -3.47 2.85 12.57
CA SER A 83 -4.41 3.90 13.01
C SER A 83 -5.05 3.49 14.32
N ASP A 84 -5.62 4.47 15.02
CA ASP A 84 -6.39 4.21 16.22
C ASP A 84 -7.65 3.39 15.90
N LYS A 85 -8.14 2.66 16.91
CA LYS A 85 -9.36 1.87 16.76
C LYS A 85 -10.55 2.78 16.52
N VAL A 86 -11.20 2.61 15.38
CA VAL A 86 -12.41 3.37 15.03
C VAL A 86 -13.66 2.76 15.66
N TRP A 87 -13.70 1.42 15.77
CA TRP A 87 -14.85 0.68 16.31
C TRP A 87 -14.42 -0.67 16.89
N THR A 88 -15.17 -1.15 17.87
CA THR A 88 -15.01 -2.49 18.45
C THR A 88 -16.28 -3.29 18.31
N TYR A 89 -16.21 -4.40 17.58
CA TYR A 89 -17.31 -5.36 17.45
C TYR A 89 -17.27 -6.36 18.60
N ASN A 90 -18.42 -6.58 19.23
CA ASN A 90 -18.63 -7.56 20.28
C ASN A 90 -20.01 -8.22 20.13
N ARG A 91 -20.33 -9.20 20.96
CA ARG A 91 -21.61 -9.92 20.88
C ARG A 91 -22.84 -9.05 21.07
N SER A 92 -22.73 -7.88 21.69
CA SER A 92 -23.87 -7.00 21.96
C SER A 92 -24.19 -6.05 20.78
N ASN A 93 -23.26 -5.84 19.87
CA ASN A 93 -23.43 -4.90 18.75
C ASN A 93 -23.30 -5.54 17.36
N VAL A 94 -23.33 -6.87 17.30
CA VAL A 94 -23.40 -7.63 16.03
C VAL A 94 -24.70 -8.43 15.97
N VAL A 95 -25.18 -8.66 14.77
CA VAL A 95 -26.34 -9.52 14.53
C VAL A 95 -25.95 -10.97 14.81
N MET A 96 -26.69 -11.64 15.69
CA MET A 96 -26.48 -13.05 15.98
C MET A 96 -27.08 -13.89 14.82
N PRO A 97 -26.30 -14.68 14.11
CA PRO A 97 -26.82 -15.61 13.11
C PRO A 97 -27.50 -16.79 13.79
N ASP A 98 -28.34 -17.51 13.01
CA ASP A 98 -29.09 -18.67 13.52
C ASP A 98 -28.19 -19.81 13.99
N ASP A 99 -26.98 -19.92 13.47
CA ASP A 99 -25.96 -20.92 13.88
C ASP A 99 -25.24 -20.55 15.19
N GLY A 100 -25.55 -19.39 15.77
CA GLY A 100 -25.02 -18.94 17.06
C GLY A 100 -23.54 -18.50 17.06
N ALA A 101 -22.89 -18.46 15.88
CA ALA A 101 -21.48 -18.08 15.73
C ALA A 101 -21.30 -16.69 15.09
N PRO A 102 -21.36 -15.59 15.90
CA PRO A 102 -21.34 -14.22 15.36
C PRO A 102 -19.98 -13.85 14.73
N PHE A 103 -18.92 -14.59 15.05
CA PHE A 103 -17.59 -14.38 14.51
C PHE A 103 -17.04 -15.69 13.97
N ARG A 104 -16.50 -15.65 12.76
CA ARG A 104 -15.75 -16.76 12.15
C ARG A 104 -14.29 -16.35 12.02
N TYR A 105 -13.39 -17.23 12.45
CA TYR A 105 -11.94 -16.98 12.41
C TYR A 105 -11.28 -17.96 11.46
N SER A 106 -10.42 -17.43 10.60
CA SER A 106 -9.52 -18.23 9.77
C SER A 106 -8.10 -17.70 9.92
N PHE A 107 -7.14 -18.59 9.94
CA PHE A 107 -5.73 -18.22 10.08
C PHE A 107 -4.95 -18.73 8.86
N SER A 108 -4.03 -17.89 8.36
CA SER A 108 -3.10 -18.31 7.31
C SER A 108 -2.15 -19.39 7.85
N ALA A 109 -1.79 -20.34 7.00
CA ALA A 109 -0.77 -21.34 7.33
C ALA A 109 0.60 -20.64 7.55
N LEU A 110 1.46 -21.25 8.37
CA LEU A 110 2.78 -20.69 8.64
C LEU A 110 3.63 -20.50 7.37
N LYS A 111 3.49 -21.43 6.43
CA LYS A 111 4.17 -21.36 5.12
C LYS A 111 3.80 -20.14 4.28
N ASP A 112 2.62 -19.55 4.52
CA ASP A 112 2.11 -18.37 3.79
C ASP A 112 2.48 -17.05 4.48
N ARG A 113 3.20 -17.13 5.61
CA ARG A 113 3.69 -15.97 6.37
C ARG A 113 5.16 -15.76 6.07
N HIS A 114 5.43 -14.81 5.19
CA HIS A 114 6.80 -14.44 4.84
C HIS A 114 7.40 -13.56 5.94
N ASN A 115 8.67 -13.76 6.23
CA ASN A 115 9.45 -12.99 7.21
C ASN A 115 10.75 -12.43 6.61
N ALA A 116 10.93 -12.59 5.31
CA ALA A 116 11.94 -11.91 4.53
C ALA A 116 11.35 -11.56 3.16
N VAL A 117 11.70 -10.40 2.64
CA VAL A 117 11.25 -9.91 1.33
C VAL A 117 12.46 -9.46 0.54
N GLU A 118 12.62 -10.03 -0.65
CA GLU A 118 13.58 -9.58 -1.64
C GLU A 118 12.87 -8.56 -2.54
N VAL A 119 13.27 -7.29 -2.45
CA VAL A 119 12.65 -6.17 -3.17
C VAL A 119 13.53 -5.77 -4.33
N ASN A 120 12.97 -5.81 -5.54
CA ASN A 120 13.59 -5.19 -6.71
C ASN A 120 13.07 -3.76 -6.84
N TRP A 121 13.97 -2.81 -7.02
CA TRP A 121 13.63 -1.39 -7.17
C TRP A 121 14.57 -0.72 -8.16
N THR A 122 14.20 0.47 -8.64
CA THR A 122 15.01 1.24 -9.56
C THR A 122 15.85 2.23 -8.78
N ASP A 123 17.18 2.08 -8.86
CA ASP A 123 18.14 2.88 -8.11
C ASP A 123 18.54 4.14 -8.92
N PRO A 124 18.13 5.35 -8.49
CA PRO A 124 18.48 6.58 -9.18
C PRO A 124 19.98 6.92 -9.08
N ASP A 125 20.65 6.48 -8.01
CA ASP A 125 22.08 6.76 -7.79
C ASP A 125 22.98 5.85 -8.62
N ASN A 126 22.45 4.71 -9.06
CA ASN A 126 23.12 3.77 -9.94
C ASN A 126 22.62 3.83 -11.40
N GLY A 127 22.34 5.03 -11.90
CA GLY A 127 21.94 5.24 -13.28
C GLY A 127 20.56 4.68 -13.66
N TRP A 128 19.67 4.53 -12.70
CA TRP A 128 18.32 3.96 -12.87
C TRP A 128 18.31 2.47 -13.22
N GLU A 129 19.37 1.76 -12.84
CA GLU A 129 19.43 0.31 -12.96
C GLU A 129 18.61 -0.37 -11.85
N THR A 130 18.19 -1.61 -12.10
CA THR A 130 17.47 -2.39 -11.09
C THR A 130 18.43 -2.86 -10.01
N ALA A 131 18.17 -2.47 -8.78
CA ALA A 131 18.81 -2.98 -7.58
C ALA A 131 17.88 -3.96 -6.84
N THR A 132 18.47 -4.85 -6.07
CA THR A 132 17.73 -5.81 -5.25
C THR A 132 18.16 -5.65 -3.80
N GLU A 133 17.21 -5.48 -2.91
CA GLU A 133 17.44 -5.36 -1.48
C GLU A 133 16.67 -6.42 -0.71
N LEU A 134 17.26 -6.92 0.38
CA LEU A 134 16.66 -7.93 1.24
C LEU A 134 16.27 -7.32 2.58
N VAL A 135 14.99 -7.33 2.87
CA VAL A 135 14.43 -6.87 4.16
C VAL A 135 14.01 -8.07 4.99
N GLU A 136 14.48 -8.17 6.23
CA GLU A 136 14.28 -9.33 7.10
C GLU A 136 13.72 -8.96 8.47
N ASP A 137 12.74 -9.75 8.94
CA ASP A 137 12.34 -9.80 10.35
C ASP A 137 13.17 -10.86 11.08
N THR A 138 14.29 -10.44 11.68
CA THR A 138 15.22 -11.34 12.37
C THR A 138 14.58 -12.05 13.57
N GLN A 139 13.58 -11.45 14.23
CA GLN A 139 12.89 -12.07 15.36
C GLN A 139 11.95 -13.19 14.90
N ALA A 140 11.22 -12.95 13.82
CA ALA A 140 10.36 -13.98 13.23
C ALA A 140 11.20 -15.12 12.62
N ILE A 141 12.33 -14.80 11.97
CA ILE A 141 13.25 -15.81 11.43
C ILE A 141 13.81 -16.72 12.53
N ALA A 142 14.20 -16.17 13.69
CA ALA A 142 14.70 -16.94 14.81
C ALA A 142 13.66 -17.92 15.39
N ARG A 143 12.36 -17.59 15.29
CA ARG A 143 11.26 -18.42 15.82
C ARG A 143 10.75 -19.47 14.84
N TYR A 144 10.66 -19.12 13.55
CA TYR A 144 9.89 -19.88 12.56
C TYR A 144 10.73 -20.36 11.39
N GLY A 145 12.01 -20.01 11.35
CA GLY A 145 12.84 -20.22 10.16
C GLY A 145 12.57 -19.15 9.08
N ARG A 146 13.46 -19.08 8.09
CA ARG A 146 13.42 -18.08 7.02
C ARG A 146 12.42 -18.49 5.94
N ASN A 147 11.49 -17.60 5.63
CA ASN A 147 10.51 -17.75 4.55
C ASN A 147 10.52 -16.48 3.70
N VAL A 148 11.15 -16.56 2.51
CA VAL A 148 11.40 -15.41 1.63
C VAL A 148 10.30 -15.30 0.58
N THR A 149 9.87 -14.08 0.28
CA THR A 149 9.10 -13.75 -0.92
C THR A 149 9.81 -12.69 -1.74
N LYS A 150 9.40 -12.52 -3.00
CA LYS A 150 9.93 -11.49 -3.89
C LYS A 150 8.84 -10.50 -4.25
N MET A 151 9.21 -9.23 -4.37
CA MET A 151 8.33 -8.21 -4.89
C MET A 151 9.10 -7.20 -5.74
N ASP A 152 8.41 -6.63 -6.71
CA ASP A 152 8.92 -5.52 -7.51
C ASP A 152 8.26 -4.23 -7.02
N ALA A 153 9.06 -3.23 -6.65
CA ALA A 153 8.58 -1.93 -6.30
C ALA A 153 8.17 -1.16 -7.55
N PHE A 154 7.06 -0.42 -7.47
CA PHE A 154 6.64 0.50 -8.52
C PHE A 154 7.25 1.89 -8.26
N GLY A 155 8.04 2.39 -9.21
CA GLY A 155 8.65 3.71 -9.11
C GLY A 155 9.97 3.80 -9.83
#